data_e60a68ae0735d23e17083e2d00fc59c7
#
_entry.id   e60a68ae0735d23e17083e2d00fc59c7
#
_cell.length_a   1.000
_cell.length_b   1.000
_cell.length_c   1.000
_cell.angle_alpha   90.00
_cell.angle_beta   90.00
_cell.angle_gamma   90.00
#
_symmetry.space_group_name_H-M   'P 1'
#
loop_
_entity.id
_entity.type
_entity.pdbx_description
1 polymer ?
#
loop_
_entity_poly.entity_id
_entity_poly.type
_entity_poly.pdbx_seq_one_letter_code
_entity_poly.pdbx_strand_id
1 'polypeptide(L)' 'MEKGDKDLEVIIETLTKRVKELEDINEGHRQLNGQLRVELNMWKQIGSELEKTKNLLQGYKSVINELSNKLRQKDS' A
#
# COMPACT_ATOMS: atom_id res chain seq x y z
N MET A 1 0.58 -17.64 53.45
CA MET A 1 -0.35 -16.67 52.86
C MET A 1 0.30 -15.43 52.34
N GLU A 2 1.25 -14.83 53.03
CA GLU A 2 2.00 -13.67 52.55
C GLU A 2 2.76 -13.95 51.24
N LYS A 3 3.31 -15.16 51.08
CA LYS A 3 4.02 -15.58 49.87
C LYS A 3 3.09 -15.63 48.66
N GLY A 4 1.85 -16.12 48.86
CA GLY A 4 0.85 -16.21 47.80
C GLY A 4 0.43 -14.84 47.29
N ASP A 5 0.26 -13.89 48.21
CA ASP A 5 -0.16 -12.52 47.88
C ASP A 5 0.95 -11.77 47.12
N LYS A 6 2.19 -11.94 47.53
CA LYS A 6 3.33 -11.34 46.83
C LYS A 6 3.51 -11.93 45.45
N ASP A 7 3.35 -13.23 45.30
CA ASP A 7 3.43 -13.90 44.01
C ASP A 7 2.33 -13.42 43.07
N LEU A 8 1.11 -13.24 43.60
CA LEU A 8 0.00 -12.69 42.84
C LEU A 8 0.26 -11.24 42.42
N GLU A 9 0.82 -10.43 43.32
CA GLU A 9 1.17 -9.05 43.01
C GLU A 9 2.20 -8.98 41.87
N VAL A 10 3.23 -9.82 41.91
CA VAL A 10 4.26 -9.90 40.87
C VAL A 10 3.64 -10.31 39.53
N ILE A 11 2.75 -11.30 39.55
CA ILE A 11 2.04 -11.76 38.35
C ILE A 11 1.19 -10.63 37.79
N ILE A 12 0.45 -9.92 38.62
CA ILE A 12 -0.40 -8.80 38.18
C ILE A 12 0.45 -7.70 37.58
N GLU A 13 1.55 -7.33 38.23
CA GLU A 13 2.47 -6.32 37.69
C GLU A 13 3.04 -6.71 36.34
N THR A 14 3.48 -7.96 36.22
CA THR A 14 4.05 -8.49 35.00
C THR A 14 3.03 -8.47 33.85
N LEU A 15 1.80 -8.93 34.14
CA LEU A 15 0.72 -8.95 33.17
C LEU A 15 0.31 -7.52 32.75
N THR A 16 0.22 -6.62 33.73
CA THR A 16 -0.13 -5.21 33.47
C THR A 16 0.90 -4.55 32.54
N LYS A 17 2.17 -4.80 32.81
CA LYS A 17 3.27 -4.33 31.95
C LYS A 17 3.13 -4.89 30.54
N ARG A 18 2.86 -6.19 30.44
CA ARG A 18 2.76 -6.85 29.15
C ARG A 18 1.56 -6.34 28.35
N VAL A 19 0.43 -6.12 29.02
CA VAL A 19 -0.76 -5.55 28.39
C VAL A 19 -0.44 -4.17 27.80
N LYS A 20 0.23 -3.34 28.58
CA LYS A 20 0.62 -2.00 28.12
C LYS A 20 1.56 -2.06 26.90
N GLU A 21 2.56 -2.94 26.95
CA GLU A 21 3.47 -3.14 25.82
C GLU A 21 2.72 -3.56 24.58
N LEU A 22 1.76 -4.50 24.71
CA LEU A 22 0.96 -4.96 23.58
C LEU A 22 0.03 -3.88 23.05
N GLU A 23 -0.53 -3.05 23.93
CA GLU A 23 -1.34 -1.89 23.50
C GLU A 23 -0.52 -0.90 22.67
N ASP A 24 0.72 -0.62 23.13
CA ASP A 24 1.62 0.28 22.41
C ASP A 24 2.01 -0.30 21.05
N ILE A 25 2.29 -1.59 21.00
CA ILE A 25 2.59 -2.31 19.75
C ILE A 25 1.39 -2.25 18.80
N ASN A 26 0.19 -2.49 19.32
CA ASN A 26 -1.05 -2.44 18.52
C ASN A 26 -1.29 -1.05 17.96
N GLU A 27 -1.05 -0.01 18.75
CA GLU A 27 -1.17 1.37 18.27
C GLU A 27 -0.18 1.67 17.15
N GLY A 28 1.07 1.20 17.30
CA GLY A 28 2.07 1.31 16.26
C GLY A 28 1.63 0.62 14.96
N HIS A 29 1.06 -0.57 15.07
CA HIS A 29 0.53 -1.29 13.91
C HIS A 29 -0.64 -0.57 13.25
N ARG A 30 -1.53 0.04 14.04
CA ARG A 30 -2.66 0.82 13.51
C ARG A 30 -2.17 1.99 12.69
N GLN A 31 -1.19 2.73 13.20
CA GLN A 31 -0.61 3.86 12.49
C GLN A 31 0.06 3.42 11.20
N LEU A 32 0.85 2.35 11.26
CA LEU A 32 1.52 1.80 10.09
C LEU A 32 0.51 1.32 9.05
N ASN A 33 -0.55 0.63 9.48
CA ASN A 33 -1.60 0.18 8.58
C ASN A 33 -2.29 1.36 7.89
N GLY A 34 -2.51 2.45 8.62
CA GLY A 34 -3.06 3.68 8.03
C GLY A 34 -2.16 4.25 6.95
N GLN A 35 -0.86 4.34 7.22
CA GLN A 35 0.13 4.82 6.26
C GLN A 35 0.18 3.93 5.01
N LEU A 36 0.18 2.60 5.22
CA LEU A 36 0.22 1.64 4.11
C LEU A 36 -1.02 1.73 3.23
N ARG A 37 -2.18 2.00 3.80
CA ARG A 37 -3.41 2.21 3.02
C ARG A 37 -3.32 3.45 2.14
N VAL A 38 -2.76 4.53 2.68
CA VAL A 38 -2.56 5.76 1.91
C VAL A 38 -1.60 5.50 0.75
N GLU A 39 -0.47 4.85 1.01
CA GLU A 39 0.49 4.48 -0.03
C GLU A 39 -0.15 3.58 -1.09
N LEU A 40 -0.92 2.58 -0.66
CA LEU A 40 -1.59 1.68 -1.59
C LEU A 40 -2.54 2.44 -2.52
N ASN A 41 -3.30 3.39 -2.00
CA ASN A 41 -4.19 4.22 -2.81
C ASN A 41 -3.42 5.07 -3.81
N MET A 42 -2.29 5.64 -3.39
CA MET A 42 -1.41 6.40 -4.28
C MET A 42 -0.89 5.54 -5.42
N TRP A 43 -0.41 4.33 -5.12
CA TRP A 43 0.09 3.41 -6.12
C TRP A 43 -1.00 2.97 -7.10
N LYS A 44 -2.22 2.76 -6.61
CA LYS A 44 -3.38 2.45 -7.45
C LYS A 44 -3.68 3.58 -8.43
N GLN A 45 -3.62 4.82 -7.97
CA GLN A 45 -3.81 5.99 -8.84
C GLN A 45 -2.73 6.07 -9.92
N ILE A 46 -1.48 5.89 -9.53
CA ILE A 46 -0.35 5.88 -10.45
C ILE A 46 -0.52 4.78 -11.51
N GLY A 47 -0.91 3.59 -11.08
CA GLY A 47 -1.17 2.48 -11.99
C GLY A 47 -2.28 2.78 -12.98
N SER A 48 -3.35 3.42 -12.53
CA SER A 48 -4.46 3.82 -13.39
C SER A 48 -4.03 4.85 -14.44
N GLU A 49 -3.25 5.85 -14.02
CA GLU A 49 -2.72 6.87 -14.92
C GLU A 49 -1.75 6.27 -15.94
N LEU A 50 -0.92 5.34 -15.51
CA LEU A 50 0.01 4.64 -16.39
C LEU A 50 -0.75 3.86 -17.45
N GLU A 51 -1.83 3.18 -17.09
CA GLU A 51 -2.65 2.43 -18.02
C GLU A 51 -3.28 3.35 -19.06
N LYS A 52 -3.80 4.49 -18.64
CA LYS A 52 -4.35 5.52 -19.54
C LYS A 52 -3.29 6.01 -20.54
N THR A 53 -2.10 6.29 -20.04
CA THR A 53 -0.98 6.76 -20.88
C THR A 53 -0.58 5.70 -21.89
N LYS A 54 -0.52 4.45 -21.48
CA LYS A 54 -0.25 3.31 -22.36
C LYS A 54 -1.26 3.21 -23.49
N ASN A 55 -2.54 3.35 -23.15
CA ASN A 55 -3.61 3.29 -24.14
C ASN A 55 -3.53 4.44 -25.15
N LEU A 56 -3.24 5.64 -24.67
CA LEU A 56 -3.01 6.81 -25.53
C LEU A 56 -1.84 6.58 -26.48
N LEU A 57 -0.74 6.06 -25.96
CA LEU A 57 0.45 5.77 -26.75
C LEU A 57 0.15 4.75 -27.85
N GLN A 58 -0.60 3.71 -27.53
CA GLN A 58 -1.02 2.73 -28.54
C GLN A 58 -1.89 3.36 -29.62
N GLY A 59 -2.82 4.24 -29.23
CA GLY A 59 -3.64 4.98 -30.17
C GLY A 59 -2.82 5.83 -31.11
N TYR A 60 -1.85 6.57 -30.61
CA TYR A 60 -0.96 7.39 -31.43
C TYR A 60 -0.11 6.53 -32.37
N LYS A 61 0.39 5.41 -31.90
CA LYS A 61 1.15 4.48 -32.74
C LYS A 61 0.32 3.94 -33.89
N SER A 62 -0.94 3.60 -33.63
CA SER A 62 -1.87 3.14 -34.67
C SER A 62 -2.09 4.20 -35.74
N VAL A 63 -2.32 5.45 -35.32
CA VAL A 63 -2.51 6.56 -36.25
C VAL A 63 -1.25 6.80 -37.10
N ILE A 64 -0.09 6.76 -36.46
CA ILE A 64 1.19 6.94 -37.18
C ILE A 64 1.38 5.82 -38.21
N ASN A 65 1.08 4.59 -37.87
CA ASN A 65 1.18 3.46 -38.80
C ASN A 65 0.23 3.62 -39.98
N GLU A 66 -1.01 4.04 -39.72
CA GLU A 66 -2.00 4.28 -40.78
C GLU A 66 -1.53 5.38 -41.73
N LEU A 67 -1.04 6.49 -41.18
CA LEU A 67 -0.54 7.60 -41.98
C LEU A 67 0.69 7.20 -42.81
N SER A 68 1.60 6.44 -42.24
CA SER A 68 2.79 5.93 -42.93
C SER A 68 2.39 5.04 -44.09
N ASN A 69 1.40 4.14 -43.88
CA ASN A 69 0.90 3.26 -44.93
C ASN A 69 0.25 4.06 -46.07
N LYS A 70 -0.55 5.08 -45.75
CA LYS A 70 -1.19 5.93 -46.72
C LYS A 70 -0.18 6.68 -47.55
N LEU A 71 0.88 7.18 -46.91
CA LEU A 71 1.96 7.88 -47.63
C LEU A 71 2.69 6.95 -48.61
N ARG A 72 2.96 5.71 -48.20
CA ARG A 72 3.59 4.71 -49.07
C ARG A 72 2.72 4.37 -50.28
N GLN A 73 1.41 4.26 -50.08
CA GLN A 73 0.47 4.00 -51.15
C GLN A 73 0.42 5.12 -52.16
N LYS A 74 0.55 6.37 -51.72
CA LYS A 74 0.58 7.54 -52.62
C LYS A 74 1.85 7.60 -53.44
N ASP A 75 2.96 7.15 -52.89
CA ASP A 75 4.27 7.21 -53.58
C ASP A 75 4.47 6.05 -54.55
N SER A 76 3.66 5.03 -54.43
CA SER A 76 3.70 3.89 -55.36
C SER A 76 2.69 4.08 -56.48
#